data_82b539a1bf3b0789cae61581e5d9f4dd
#
_entry.id   82b539a1bf3b0789cae61581e5d9f4dd
#
_cell.length_a   1.000
_cell.length_b   1.000
_cell.length_c   1.000
_cell.angle_alpha   90.00
_cell.angle_beta   90.00
_cell.angle_gamma   90.00
#
_symmetry.space_group_name_H-M   'P 1'
#
loop_
_entity.id
_entity.type
_entity.pdbx_description
1 polymer ?
#
loop_
_entity_poly.entity_id
_entity_poly.type
_entity_poly.pdbx_seq_one_letter_code
_entity_poly.pdbx_strand_id
1 'polypeptide(L)'
;VIAVGGGAIMDLCKLLGCKRPDTVHNLYFKRFPVQHEKDVIAIPTTCGTGSECTNISVAIVKDEKDGVLTGGETKLGLVSDDIIPNKVCLIPDLIKTLPYKPFACSAIDALVHATESFLSPHRKTMTSELFSEKAMDMILKGFKLIDEKGQDARFEYLDEFVTASFYAGIA
;
A
#
# COMPACT_ATOMS: atom_id res chain seq x y z
N VAL A 1 8.40 -8.15 -13.44
CA VAL A 1 8.96 -7.69 -12.15
C VAL A 1 8.30 -8.46 -11.03
N ILE A 2 9.08 -8.98 -10.08
CA ILE A 2 8.53 -9.59 -8.85
C ILE A 2 8.92 -8.69 -7.69
N ALA A 3 7.91 -8.14 -7.03
CA ALA A 3 8.04 -7.23 -5.88
C ALA A 3 7.78 -8.01 -4.58
N VAL A 4 8.80 -8.21 -3.76
CA VAL A 4 8.67 -8.83 -2.44
C VAL A 4 9.11 -7.83 -1.38
N GLY A 5 8.21 -7.35 -0.54
CA GLY A 5 8.54 -6.35 0.48
C GLY A 5 7.34 -5.58 1.01
N GLY A 6 7.61 -4.53 1.77
CA GLY A 6 6.58 -3.59 2.23
C GLY A 6 6.25 -2.51 1.18
N GLY A 7 5.43 -1.53 1.58
CA GLY A 7 4.90 -0.50 0.68
C GLY A 7 5.95 0.22 -0.18
N ALA A 8 7.09 0.60 0.39
CA ALA A 8 8.14 1.28 -0.36
C ALA A 8 8.74 0.41 -1.49
N ILE A 9 8.85 -0.91 -1.28
CA ILE A 9 9.30 -1.85 -2.31
C ILE A 9 8.21 -2.02 -3.37
N MET A 10 6.94 -2.13 -2.96
CA MET A 10 5.81 -2.18 -3.89
C MET A 10 5.80 -0.96 -4.79
N ASP A 11 5.89 0.24 -4.22
CA ASP A 11 5.87 1.50 -4.94
C ASP A 11 7.03 1.61 -5.94
N LEU A 12 8.25 1.22 -5.55
CA LEU A 12 9.40 1.19 -6.45
C LEU A 12 9.20 0.18 -7.59
N CYS A 13 8.72 -1.03 -7.28
CA CYS A 13 8.54 -2.09 -8.29
C CYS A 13 7.43 -1.75 -9.29
N LYS A 14 6.39 -1.03 -8.89
CA LYS A 14 5.38 -0.48 -9.82
C LYS A 14 6.04 0.39 -10.89
N LEU A 15 6.98 1.26 -10.50
CA LEU A 15 7.70 2.12 -11.44
C LEU A 15 8.65 1.31 -12.35
N LEU A 16 9.24 0.21 -11.83
CA LEU A 16 10.07 -0.69 -12.63
C LEU A 16 9.26 -1.50 -13.66
N GLY A 17 7.94 -1.60 -13.47
CA GLY A 17 6.99 -2.16 -14.44
C GLY A 17 6.67 -1.20 -15.59
N CYS A 18 6.99 0.07 -15.46
CA CYS A 18 6.70 1.09 -16.46
C CYS A 18 7.84 1.28 -17.46
N LYS A 19 7.50 1.87 -18.59
CA LYS A 19 8.49 2.35 -19.57
C LYS A 19 9.42 3.36 -18.87
N ARG A 20 10.71 3.14 -19.07
CA ARG A 20 11.75 3.92 -18.37
C ARG A 20 11.68 5.41 -18.76
N PRO A 21 11.49 6.31 -17.79
CA PRO A 21 11.60 7.73 -18.03
C PRO A 21 13.07 8.14 -18.13
N ASP A 22 13.33 9.37 -18.53
CA ASP A 22 14.64 10.00 -18.42
C ASP A 22 15.08 10.12 -16.95
N THR A 23 14.14 10.58 -16.08
CA THR A 23 14.32 10.58 -14.63
C THR A 23 13.02 10.19 -13.91
N VAL A 24 13.13 9.53 -12.76
CA VAL A 24 11.97 9.24 -11.88
C VAL A 24 11.29 10.53 -11.41
N HIS A 25 12.07 11.59 -11.19
CA HIS A 25 11.56 12.93 -10.84
C HIS A 25 10.51 13.41 -11.84
N ASN A 26 10.77 13.27 -13.14
CA ASN A 26 9.86 13.70 -14.19
C ASN A 26 8.53 12.93 -14.23
N LEU A 27 8.49 11.67 -13.74
CA LEU A 27 7.22 10.95 -13.55
C LEU A 27 6.36 11.64 -12.49
N TYR A 28 6.93 11.96 -11.32
CA TYR A 28 6.18 12.57 -10.21
C TYR A 28 5.74 14.00 -10.52
N PHE A 29 6.50 14.72 -11.31
CA PHE A 29 6.13 16.08 -11.80
C PHE A 29 5.32 16.06 -13.10
N LYS A 30 4.83 14.87 -13.53
CA LYS A 30 3.97 14.67 -14.71
C LYS A 30 4.56 15.22 -16.02
N ARG A 31 5.88 15.21 -16.15
CA ARG A 31 6.60 15.62 -17.38
C ARG A 31 6.85 14.45 -18.33
N PHE A 32 6.68 13.24 -17.84
CA PHE A 32 6.81 12.01 -18.61
C PHE A 32 5.54 11.17 -18.41
N PRO A 33 4.94 10.62 -19.48
CA PRO A 33 3.75 9.80 -19.36
C PRO A 33 4.08 8.47 -18.68
N VAL A 34 3.24 8.06 -17.75
CA VAL A 34 3.29 6.71 -17.21
C VAL A 34 2.75 5.75 -18.25
N GLN A 35 3.48 4.71 -18.57
CA GLN A 35 3.08 3.68 -19.53
C GLN A 35 3.51 2.31 -19.02
N HIS A 36 2.58 1.39 -18.92
CA HIS A 36 2.87 0.01 -18.57
C HIS A 36 3.77 -0.65 -19.62
N GLU A 37 4.77 -1.41 -19.19
CA GLU A 37 5.69 -2.12 -20.08
C GLU A 37 5.90 -3.58 -19.67
N LYS A 38 5.96 -3.84 -18.36
CA LYS A 38 6.30 -5.18 -17.82
C LYS A 38 5.35 -5.57 -16.72
N ASP A 39 4.91 -6.82 -16.71
CA ASP A 39 4.10 -7.36 -15.64
C ASP A 39 4.78 -7.23 -14.28
N VAL A 40 4.00 -6.81 -13.29
CA VAL A 40 4.38 -6.71 -11.88
C VAL A 40 3.58 -7.73 -11.07
N ILE A 41 4.29 -8.60 -10.36
CA ILE A 41 3.73 -9.53 -9.38
C ILE A 41 4.09 -8.99 -8.01
N ALA A 42 3.10 -8.60 -7.22
CA ALA A 42 3.27 -8.01 -5.90
C ALA A 42 3.07 -9.06 -4.79
N ILE A 43 4.02 -9.14 -3.87
CA ILE A 43 4.04 -10.07 -2.74
C ILE A 43 4.36 -9.26 -1.47
N PRO A 44 3.34 -8.75 -0.74
CA PRO A 44 3.57 -7.91 0.42
C PRO A 44 4.15 -8.71 1.60
N THR A 45 5.05 -8.07 2.35
CA THR A 45 5.62 -8.57 3.61
C THR A 45 5.21 -7.72 4.82
N THR A 46 4.23 -6.84 4.65
CA THR A 46 3.57 -6.04 5.68
C THR A 46 2.06 -6.08 5.45
N CYS A 47 1.28 -5.78 6.46
CA CYS A 47 -0.18 -5.77 6.42
C CYS A 47 -0.73 -4.34 6.64
N GLY A 48 -0.29 -3.37 5.85
CA GLY A 48 -0.64 -1.96 6.11
C GLY A 48 -1.04 -1.16 4.89
N THR A 49 -0.12 -0.94 3.99
CA THR A 49 -0.29 0.05 2.92
C THR A 49 -1.27 -0.34 1.82
N GLY A 50 -1.54 -1.64 1.63
CA GLY A 50 -2.33 -2.12 0.49
C GLY A 50 -1.74 -1.76 -0.88
N SER A 51 -0.47 -1.34 -0.93
CA SER A 51 0.15 -0.85 -2.16
C SER A 51 0.20 -1.90 -3.27
N GLU A 52 0.11 -3.17 -2.93
CA GLU A 52 0.05 -4.29 -3.88
C GLU A 52 -1.17 -4.27 -4.81
N CYS A 53 -2.23 -3.54 -4.46
CA CYS A 53 -3.46 -3.45 -5.27
C CYS A 53 -3.85 -2.01 -5.66
N THR A 54 -3.02 -1.01 -5.35
CA THR A 54 -3.35 0.39 -5.61
C THR A 54 -2.67 0.93 -6.87
N ASN A 55 -3.27 1.97 -7.44
CA ASN A 55 -2.74 2.75 -8.57
C ASN A 55 -1.87 3.93 -8.13
N ILE A 56 -1.35 3.90 -6.90
CA ILE A 56 -0.53 4.97 -6.31
C ILE A 56 0.88 4.46 -6.04
N SER A 57 1.88 5.26 -6.36
CA SER A 57 3.27 5.12 -5.91
C SER A 57 3.70 6.39 -5.20
N VAL A 58 4.21 6.25 -3.97
CA VAL A 58 4.61 7.40 -3.14
C VAL A 58 6.13 7.42 -3.00
N ALA A 59 6.73 8.57 -3.27
CA ALA A 59 8.17 8.76 -3.07
C ALA A 59 8.49 10.11 -2.44
N ILE A 60 9.64 10.17 -1.78
CA ILE A 60 10.29 11.43 -1.42
C ILE A 60 11.16 11.83 -2.60
N VAL A 61 10.87 12.97 -3.17
CA VAL A 61 11.59 13.53 -4.32
C VAL A 61 12.15 14.91 -3.96
N LYS A 62 13.16 15.34 -4.69
CA LYS A 62 13.67 16.70 -4.52
C LYS A 62 12.57 17.70 -4.87
N ASP A 63 12.38 18.68 -3.98
CA ASP A 63 11.38 19.72 -4.18
C ASP A 63 11.79 20.68 -5.30
N GLU A 64 10.79 21.16 -6.05
CA GLU A 64 10.99 22.03 -7.19
C GLU A 64 9.93 23.13 -7.21
N LYS A 65 10.38 24.35 -7.47
CA LYS A 65 9.51 25.50 -7.69
C LYS A 65 9.88 26.18 -9.01
N ASP A 66 8.89 26.37 -9.88
CA ASP A 66 9.04 27.01 -11.19
C ASP A 66 10.16 26.40 -12.07
N GLY A 67 10.35 25.09 -11.98
CA GLY A 67 11.37 24.37 -12.76
C GLY A 67 12.77 24.35 -12.12
N VAL A 68 12.93 24.93 -10.92
CA VAL A 68 14.21 25.03 -10.21
C VAL A 68 14.16 24.21 -8.91
N LEU A 69 15.17 23.34 -8.70
CA LEU A 69 15.29 22.59 -7.46
C LEU A 69 15.54 23.55 -6.28
N THR A 70 14.71 23.43 -5.24
CA THR A 70 14.79 24.30 -4.05
C THR A 70 15.83 23.84 -3.03
N GLY A 71 16.41 22.64 -3.20
CA GLY A 71 17.30 22.00 -2.23
C GLY A 71 16.57 21.27 -1.11
N GLY A 72 15.24 21.38 -1.02
CA GLY A 72 14.39 20.62 -0.11
C GLY A 72 13.95 19.27 -0.69
N GLU A 73 13.18 18.55 0.11
CA GLU A 73 12.51 17.29 -0.29
C GLU A 73 11.01 17.39 -0.03
N THR A 74 10.22 16.80 -0.90
CA THR A 74 8.77 16.72 -0.77
C THR A 74 8.28 15.31 -1.02
N LYS A 75 7.20 14.92 -0.33
CA LYS A 75 6.54 13.62 -0.51
C LYS A 75 5.44 13.78 -1.56
N LEU A 76 5.57 13.10 -2.68
CA LEU A 76 4.60 13.13 -3.77
C LEU A 76 4.02 11.75 -4.03
N GLY A 77 2.74 11.71 -4.42
CA GLY A 77 2.04 10.55 -4.94
C GLY A 77 1.91 10.63 -6.46
N LEU A 78 2.37 9.60 -7.15
CA LEU A 78 2.09 9.36 -8.55
C LEU A 78 0.86 8.47 -8.65
N VAL A 79 -0.19 8.93 -9.31
CA VAL A 79 -1.44 8.20 -9.51
C VAL A 79 -1.58 7.86 -10.99
N SER A 80 -1.68 6.58 -11.32
CA SER A 80 -1.93 6.09 -12.68
C SER A 80 -2.40 4.65 -12.65
N ASP A 81 -3.38 4.30 -13.46
CA ASP A 81 -3.83 2.90 -13.59
C ASP A 81 -2.77 2.01 -14.25
N ASP A 82 -1.83 2.60 -15.00
CA ASP A 82 -0.70 1.89 -15.62
C ASP A 82 0.31 1.31 -14.62
N ILE A 83 0.23 1.70 -13.32
CA ILE A 83 1.12 1.16 -12.28
C ILE A 83 0.44 0.12 -11.38
N ILE A 84 -0.81 -0.23 -11.61
CA ILE A 84 -1.48 -1.30 -10.85
C ILE A 84 -0.75 -2.61 -11.11
N PRO A 85 -0.34 -3.36 -10.07
CA PRO A 85 0.26 -4.66 -10.26
C PRO A 85 -0.66 -5.64 -10.99
N ASN A 86 -0.11 -6.43 -11.91
CA ASN A 86 -0.89 -7.38 -12.70
C ASN A 86 -1.37 -8.59 -11.89
N LYS A 87 -0.61 -8.95 -10.84
CA LYS A 87 -0.92 -10.06 -9.94
C LYS A 87 -0.52 -9.72 -8.52
N VAL A 88 -1.30 -10.19 -7.57
CA VAL A 88 -1.02 -10.11 -6.15
C VAL A 88 -0.98 -11.51 -5.57
N CYS A 89 0.04 -11.80 -4.76
CA CYS A 89 0.14 -13.04 -4.00
C CYS A 89 0.19 -12.68 -2.51
N LEU A 90 -0.88 -12.95 -1.80
CA LEU A 90 -0.94 -12.79 -0.34
C LEU A 90 -0.39 -14.04 0.31
N ILE A 91 0.74 -13.94 1.00
CA ILE A 91 1.42 -15.05 1.67
C ILE A 91 1.62 -14.68 3.13
N PRO A 92 0.69 -15.03 4.02
CA PRO A 92 0.70 -14.64 5.43
C PRO A 92 1.97 -15.05 6.17
N ASP A 93 2.58 -16.17 5.78
CA ASP A 93 3.83 -16.64 6.37
C ASP A 93 4.99 -15.65 6.24
N LEU A 94 4.99 -14.78 5.25
CA LEU A 94 6.05 -13.79 5.05
C LEU A 94 6.04 -12.68 6.11
N ILE A 95 4.92 -12.46 6.81
CA ILE A 95 4.86 -11.49 7.91
C ILE A 95 5.10 -12.11 9.29
N LYS A 96 5.27 -13.41 9.41
CA LYS A 96 5.58 -14.07 10.71
C LYS A 96 6.82 -13.50 11.37
N THR A 97 7.84 -13.15 10.60
CA THR A 97 9.12 -12.62 11.09
C THR A 97 9.08 -11.14 11.41
N LEU A 98 7.98 -10.44 11.07
CA LEU A 98 7.85 -9.01 11.34
C LEU A 98 7.74 -8.78 12.87
N PRO A 99 8.61 -7.94 13.47
CA PRO A 99 8.51 -7.62 14.90
C PRO A 99 7.14 -7.03 15.25
N TYR A 100 6.69 -7.21 16.50
CA TYR A 100 5.32 -6.79 16.89
C TYR A 100 5.03 -5.32 16.64
N LYS A 101 5.96 -4.41 16.98
CA LYS A 101 5.73 -2.97 16.79
C LYS A 101 5.53 -2.58 15.31
N PRO A 102 6.41 -2.96 14.36
CA PRO A 102 6.16 -2.76 12.93
C PRO A 102 4.87 -3.42 12.44
N PHE A 103 4.55 -4.63 12.92
CA PHE A 103 3.31 -5.31 12.59
C PHE A 103 2.09 -4.49 13.03
N ALA A 104 2.03 -4.09 14.31
CA ALA A 104 0.90 -3.33 14.85
C ALA A 104 0.74 -1.96 14.16
N CYS A 105 1.85 -1.24 13.93
CA CYS A 105 1.81 0.03 13.20
C CYS A 105 1.28 -0.17 11.77
N SER A 106 1.70 -1.25 11.11
CA SER A 106 1.25 -1.61 9.77
C SER A 106 -0.26 -1.92 9.76
N ALA A 107 -0.74 -2.77 10.66
CA ALA A 107 -2.15 -3.12 10.74
C ALA A 107 -3.05 -1.91 11.09
N ILE A 108 -2.56 -0.99 11.94
CA ILE A 108 -3.26 0.27 12.22
C ILE A 108 -3.28 1.20 11.01
N ASP A 109 -2.21 1.24 10.21
CA ASP A 109 -2.19 1.99 8.96
C ASP A 109 -3.31 1.51 8.00
N ALA A 110 -3.49 0.19 7.85
CA ALA A 110 -4.61 -0.37 7.10
C ALA A 110 -5.98 0.01 7.69
N LEU A 111 -6.10 0.02 9.02
CA LEU A 111 -7.34 0.46 9.69
C LEU A 111 -7.66 1.93 9.39
N VAL A 112 -6.64 2.80 9.39
CA VAL A 112 -6.78 4.22 9.04
C VAL A 112 -7.23 4.36 7.59
N HIS A 113 -6.58 3.68 6.64
CA HIS A 113 -6.97 3.71 5.23
C HIS A 113 -8.43 3.26 5.00
N ALA A 114 -8.84 2.15 5.63
CA ALA A 114 -10.22 1.69 5.56
C ALA A 114 -11.21 2.71 6.15
N THR A 115 -10.86 3.33 7.28
CA THR A 115 -11.68 4.34 7.92
C THR A 115 -11.80 5.61 7.06
N GLU A 116 -10.69 6.08 6.48
CA GLU A 116 -10.68 7.24 5.60
C GLU A 116 -11.54 7.00 4.35
N SER A 117 -11.45 5.82 3.73
CA SER A 117 -12.30 5.44 2.61
C SER A 117 -13.78 5.41 3.01
N PHE A 118 -14.12 4.77 4.13
CA PHE A 118 -15.48 4.65 4.64
C PHE A 118 -16.12 6.02 4.93
N LEU A 119 -15.34 6.96 5.48
CA LEU A 119 -15.78 8.31 5.82
C LEU A 119 -15.70 9.31 4.67
N SER A 120 -15.13 8.92 3.52
CA SER A 120 -14.94 9.82 2.38
C SER A 120 -16.28 10.35 1.85
N PRO A 121 -16.53 11.68 1.85
CA PRO A 121 -17.83 12.22 1.45
C PRO A 121 -18.05 12.24 -0.07
N HIS A 122 -16.98 12.15 -0.88
CA HIS A 122 -17.04 12.39 -2.31
C HIS A 122 -16.64 11.20 -3.19
N ARG A 123 -15.98 10.20 -2.62
CA ARG A 123 -15.46 9.03 -3.37
C ARG A 123 -16.01 7.70 -2.91
N LYS A 124 -16.87 7.72 -1.91
CA LYS A 124 -17.51 6.52 -1.37
C LYS A 124 -18.41 5.86 -2.43
N THR A 125 -18.20 4.58 -2.62
CA THR A 125 -19.04 3.73 -3.46
C THR A 125 -19.55 2.55 -2.62
N MET A 126 -20.56 1.84 -3.09
CA MET A 126 -21.02 0.61 -2.42
C MET A 126 -19.89 -0.41 -2.28
N THR A 127 -19.01 -0.51 -3.28
CA THR A 127 -17.87 -1.43 -3.28
C THR A 127 -16.83 -1.00 -2.25
N SER A 128 -16.44 0.27 -2.23
CA SER A 128 -15.46 0.77 -1.25
C SER A 128 -15.99 0.67 0.18
N GLU A 129 -17.29 0.92 0.40
CA GLU A 129 -17.93 0.73 1.70
C GLU A 129 -17.84 -0.72 2.19
N LEU A 130 -18.18 -1.68 1.34
CA LEU A 130 -18.11 -3.11 1.65
C LEU A 130 -16.68 -3.54 2.06
N PHE A 131 -15.67 -3.15 1.27
CA PHE A 131 -14.29 -3.50 1.56
C PHE A 131 -13.76 -2.79 2.80
N SER A 132 -14.11 -1.52 3.01
CA SER A 132 -13.73 -0.75 4.20
C SER A 132 -14.29 -1.36 5.48
N GLU A 133 -15.60 -1.66 5.51
CA GLU A 133 -16.24 -2.28 6.67
C GLU A 133 -15.61 -3.64 7.00
N LYS A 134 -15.37 -4.46 5.96
CA LYS A 134 -14.78 -5.77 6.15
C LYS A 134 -13.35 -5.70 6.66
N ALA A 135 -12.54 -4.78 6.12
CA ALA A 135 -11.18 -4.55 6.59
C ALA A 135 -11.15 -4.10 8.05
N MET A 136 -11.98 -3.11 8.43
CA MET A 136 -12.08 -2.65 9.81
C MET A 136 -12.50 -3.77 10.77
N ASP A 137 -13.53 -4.55 10.43
CA ASP A 137 -14.01 -5.67 11.25
C ASP A 137 -12.90 -6.70 11.50
N MET A 138 -12.17 -7.08 10.45
CA MET A 138 -11.08 -8.06 10.56
C MET A 138 -9.94 -7.54 11.43
N ILE A 139 -9.49 -6.30 11.23
CA ILE A 139 -8.39 -5.72 12.01
C ILE A 139 -8.76 -5.58 13.48
N LEU A 140 -9.96 -5.08 13.78
CA LEU A 140 -10.44 -4.91 15.16
C LEU A 140 -10.59 -6.25 15.88
N LYS A 141 -11.08 -7.30 15.20
CA LYS A 141 -11.14 -8.66 15.76
C LYS A 141 -9.76 -9.21 16.06
N GLY A 142 -8.80 -8.99 15.15
CA GLY A 142 -7.41 -9.40 15.35
C GLY A 142 -6.76 -8.71 16.55
N PHE A 143 -6.95 -7.40 16.70
CA PHE A 143 -6.44 -6.69 17.87
C PHE A 143 -7.13 -7.07 19.17
N LYS A 144 -8.43 -7.36 19.14
CA LYS A 144 -9.14 -7.91 20.31
C LYS A 144 -8.56 -9.27 20.73
N LEU A 145 -8.27 -10.15 19.79
CA LEU A 145 -7.61 -11.43 20.06
C LEU A 145 -6.22 -11.24 20.70
N ILE A 146 -5.45 -10.28 20.20
CA ILE A 146 -4.13 -9.92 20.74
C ILE A 146 -4.24 -9.38 22.17
N ASP A 147 -5.24 -8.54 22.46
CA ASP A 147 -5.49 -8.00 23.80
C ASP A 147 -5.84 -9.11 24.79
N GLU A 148 -6.66 -10.07 24.39
CA GLU A 148 -7.12 -11.19 25.23
C GLU A 148 -6.04 -12.26 25.47
N LYS A 149 -5.19 -12.56 24.47
CA LYS A 149 -4.26 -13.71 24.50
C LYS A 149 -2.76 -13.34 24.44
N GLY A 150 -2.44 -12.05 24.27
CA GLY A 150 -1.07 -11.55 24.12
C GLY A 150 -0.60 -11.45 22.67
N GLN A 151 0.57 -10.83 22.48
CA GLN A 151 1.08 -10.42 21.16
C GLN A 151 1.25 -11.57 20.15
N ASP A 152 1.54 -12.76 20.61
CA ASP A 152 1.78 -13.92 19.75
C ASP A 152 0.47 -14.51 19.18
N ALA A 153 -0.69 -14.15 19.73
CA ALA A 153 -1.98 -14.52 19.18
C ALA A 153 -2.18 -13.97 17.75
N ARG A 154 -1.41 -12.94 17.35
CA ARG A 154 -1.39 -12.46 15.97
C ARG A 154 -1.12 -13.57 14.95
N PHE A 155 -0.32 -14.58 15.31
CA PHE A 155 0.04 -15.68 14.42
C PHE A 155 -1.15 -16.59 14.09
N GLU A 156 -2.18 -16.60 14.95
CA GLU A 156 -3.44 -17.33 14.68
C GLU A 156 -4.34 -16.58 13.68
N TYR A 157 -4.03 -15.31 13.35
CA TYR A 157 -4.90 -14.40 12.61
C TYR A 157 -4.17 -13.61 11.49
N LEU A 158 -3.03 -14.13 11.00
CA LEU A 158 -2.22 -13.45 9.97
C LEU A 158 -2.93 -13.36 8.62
N ASP A 159 -3.67 -14.39 8.24
CA ASP A 159 -4.45 -14.43 6.99
C ASP A 159 -5.43 -13.25 6.92
N GLU A 160 -6.10 -12.99 8.03
CA GLU A 160 -7.07 -11.92 8.15
C GLU A 160 -6.40 -10.54 8.13
N PHE A 161 -5.27 -10.36 8.81
CA PHE A 161 -4.54 -9.10 8.78
C PHE A 161 -4.03 -8.75 7.39
N VAL A 162 -3.47 -9.72 6.65
CA VAL A 162 -3.01 -9.53 5.27
C VAL A 162 -4.18 -9.24 4.35
N THR A 163 -5.26 -10.01 4.47
CA THR A 163 -6.48 -9.82 3.67
C THR A 163 -7.13 -8.47 3.97
N ALA A 164 -7.17 -8.05 5.23
CA ALA A 164 -7.73 -6.76 5.63
C ALA A 164 -6.92 -5.59 5.05
N SER A 165 -5.58 -5.67 5.05
CA SER A 165 -4.72 -4.68 4.41
C SER A 165 -5.00 -4.57 2.91
N PHE A 166 -5.14 -5.71 2.23
CA PHE A 166 -5.49 -5.77 0.82
C PHE A 166 -6.87 -5.15 0.55
N TYR A 167 -7.88 -5.45 1.39
CA TYR A 167 -9.22 -4.85 1.28
C TYR A 167 -9.20 -3.34 1.51
N ALA A 168 -8.42 -2.87 2.49
CA ALA A 168 -8.23 -1.44 2.73
C ALA A 168 -7.58 -0.72 1.54
N GLY A 169 -6.71 -1.41 0.80
CA GLY A 169 -6.11 -0.89 -0.43
C GLY A 169 -7.07 -0.85 -1.63
N ILE A 170 -8.05 -1.76 -1.68
CA ILE A 170 -9.10 -1.75 -2.72
C ILE A 170 -10.15 -0.66 -2.45
N ALA A 171 -10.43 -0.39 -1.17
CA ALA A 171 -11.44 0.56 -0.74
C ALA A 171 -11.10 2.01 -1.09
#